data_6944e1d73908f244552936f5b21aec54
#
_entry.id   6944e1d73908f244552936f5b21aec54
#
_cell.length_a   1.000
_cell.length_b   1.000
_cell.length_c   1.000
_cell.angle_alpha   90.00
_cell.angle_beta   90.00
_cell.angle_gamma   90.00
#
_symmetry.space_group_name_H-M   'P 1'
#
loop_
_entity.id
_entity.type
_entity.pdbx_description
1 polymer ?
#
loop_
_entity_poly.entity_id
_entity_poly.type
_entity_poly.pdbx_seq_one_letter_code
_entity_poly.pdbx_strand_id
1 'polypeptide(L)'
;MRDCGIARDLLPLYQEGMLSADSVEFLEEHLRTCPACRAEREKLAAEPLPPEEKTETAPELESVRRKLRRQRRRTAILAVCLALALATALFARLTERHYFPEPKGVVSVVSEPGSGGKVLRFAGNVTGAEVSYQKAEGGGSAVFLSVWWTEWDRLFGNTLSEMPAPLGSAVYFSPNNGTDDILLWGEDQAPGGGIISLPRLALVYYAVLALAALAVLGILALALRKRKCGPWLRRAALVPAAYLLGELLVLGVNTVSYSLARDFALILVTALFLYPALLLADVIRTERQRRKLPETL
;
A
#
# COMPACT_ATOMS: atom_id res chain seq x y z
N MET A 1 -47.72 63.81 -2.93
CA MET A 1 -47.96 62.59 -2.09
C MET A 1 -47.26 61.34 -2.64
N ARG A 2 -46.96 61.22 -3.98
CA ARG A 2 -46.24 60.04 -4.53
C ARG A 2 -44.80 60.00 -4.05
N ASP A 3 -44.15 61.12 -3.86
CA ASP A 3 -42.74 61.22 -3.49
C ASP A 3 -42.46 60.71 -2.06
N CYS A 4 -43.45 60.85 -1.16
CA CYS A 4 -43.34 60.33 0.23
C CYS A 4 -43.33 58.80 0.29
N GLY A 5 -43.98 58.10 -0.64
CA GLY A 5 -43.96 56.65 -0.72
C GLY A 5 -42.55 56.17 -1.11
N ILE A 6 -42.02 56.76 -2.19
CA ILE A 6 -40.67 56.44 -2.66
C ILE A 6 -39.61 56.76 -1.59
N ALA A 7 -39.74 57.92 -0.94
CA ALA A 7 -38.79 58.29 0.13
C ALA A 7 -38.79 57.29 1.30
N ARG A 8 -39.98 56.78 1.71
CA ARG A 8 -40.10 55.77 2.78
C ARG A 8 -39.48 54.43 2.38
N ASP A 9 -39.66 54.01 1.14
CA ASP A 9 -39.10 52.77 0.65
C ASP A 9 -37.55 52.83 0.56
N LEU A 10 -36.99 54.04 0.35
CA LEU A 10 -35.54 54.28 0.30
C LEU A 10 -34.88 54.46 1.69
N LEU A 11 -35.63 54.80 2.74
CA LEU A 11 -35.06 55.07 4.07
C LEU A 11 -34.28 53.89 4.66
N PRO A 12 -34.72 52.64 4.59
CA PRO A 12 -33.92 51.51 5.10
C PRO A 12 -32.59 51.36 4.38
N LEU A 13 -32.61 51.45 3.03
CA LEU A 13 -31.40 51.34 2.20
C LEU A 13 -30.43 52.52 2.39
N TYR A 14 -30.97 53.70 2.70
CA TYR A 14 -30.18 54.87 3.07
C TYR A 14 -29.42 54.66 4.39
N GLN A 15 -30.07 54.03 5.35
CA GLN A 15 -29.45 53.75 6.66
C GLN A 15 -28.34 52.70 6.53
N GLU A 16 -28.48 51.75 5.62
CA GLU A 16 -27.48 50.71 5.31
C GLU A 16 -26.39 51.22 4.35
N GLY A 17 -26.47 52.42 3.82
CA GLY A 17 -25.48 52.97 2.90
C GLY A 17 -25.47 52.32 1.52
N MET A 18 -26.60 51.70 1.12
CA MET A 18 -26.70 50.93 -0.14
C MET A 18 -27.34 51.71 -1.28
N LEU A 19 -27.63 53.01 -1.13
CA LEU A 19 -28.20 53.84 -2.19
C LEU A 19 -27.13 54.37 -3.17
N SER A 20 -27.54 54.51 -4.42
CA SER A 20 -26.76 55.26 -5.40
C SER A 20 -26.72 56.76 -5.11
N ALA A 21 -25.71 57.49 -5.61
CA ALA A 21 -25.53 58.92 -5.35
C ALA A 21 -26.79 59.76 -5.70
N ASP A 22 -27.39 59.46 -6.85
CA ASP A 22 -28.61 60.15 -7.30
C ASP A 22 -29.82 59.90 -6.39
N SER A 23 -29.94 58.68 -5.86
CA SER A 23 -31.02 58.32 -4.91
C SER A 23 -30.82 58.96 -3.53
N VAL A 24 -29.57 59.12 -3.10
CA VAL A 24 -29.21 59.85 -1.89
C VAL A 24 -29.60 61.31 -2.03
N GLU A 25 -29.23 61.98 -3.13
CA GLU A 25 -29.55 63.38 -3.38
C GLU A 25 -31.06 63.61 -3.39
N PHE A 26 -31.82 62.76 -4.10
CA PHE A 26 -33.29 62.83 -4.10
C PHE A 26 -33.88 62.71 -2.71
N LEU A 27 -33.40 61.72 -1.91
CA LEU A 27 -33.92 61.46 -0.57
C LEU A 27 -33.58 62.59 0.38
N GLU A 28 -32.40 63.17 0.35
CA GLU A 28 -31.95 64.25 1.18
C GLU A 28 -32.75 65.54 0.90
N GLU A 29 -33.01 65.84 -0.40
CA GLU A 29 -33.83 66.99 -0.78
C GLU A 29 -35.28 66.84 -0.29
N HIS A 30 -35.86 65.64 -0.41
CA HIS A 30 -37.18 65.32 0.12
C HIS A 30 -37.24 65.46 1.64
N LEU A 31 -36.24 64.99 2.37
CA LEU A 31 -36.14 65.07 3.83
C LEU A 31 -35.99 66.49 4.33
N ARG A 32 -35.44 67.44 3.53
CA ARG A 32 -35.41 68.86 3.86
C ARG A 32 -36.79 69.53 3.88
N THR A 33 -37.68 69.07 3.02
CA THR A 33 -39.00 69.67 2.81
C THR A 33 -40.13 68.93 3.50
N CYS A 34 -40.02 67.67 3.80
CA CYS A 34 -41.07 66.80 4.36
C CYS A 34 -40.81 66.42 5.84
N PRO A 35 -41.54 67.06 6.86
CA PRO A 35 -41.36 66.70 8.26
C PRO A 35 -41.82 65.30 8.62
N ALA A 36 -42.78 64.71 7.91
CA ALA A 36 -43.27 63.37 8.17
C ALA A 36 -42.22 62.29 7.83
N CYS A 37 -41.52 62.44 6.71
CA CYS A 37 -40.45 61.49 6.34
C CYS A 37 -39.19 61.68 7.19
N ARG A 38 -38.94 62.87 7.73
CA ARG A 38 -37.88 63.14 8.72
C ARG A 38 -38.14 62.41 10.02
N ALA A 39 -39.37 62.46 10.53
CA ALA A 39 -39.74 61.75 11.75
C ALA A 39 -39.68 60.24 11.59
N GLU A 40 -39.97 59.72 10.40
CA GLU A 40 -39.84 58.30 10.08
C GLU A 40 -38.35 57.87 10.06
N ARG A 41 -37.47 58.67 9.45
CA ARG A 41 -36.01 58.45 9.50
C ARG A 41 -35.49 58.41 10.94
N GLU A 42 -35.97 59.34 11.80
CA GLU A 42 -35.55 59.35 13.23
C GLU A 42 -36.01 58.11 13.98
N LYS A 43 -37.21 57.59 13.70
CA LYS A 43 -37.70 56.34 14.28
C LYS A 43 -36.86 55.16 13.86
N LEU A 44 -36.56 55.05 12.55
CA LEU A 44 -35.68 54.00 12.02
C LEU A 44 -34.26 54.08 12.60
N ALA A 45 -33.73 55.29 12.77
CA ALA A 45 -32.43 55.53 13.41
C ALA A 45 -32.39 55.24 14.91
N ALA A 46 -33.56 55.36 15.59
CA ALA A 46 -33.69 55.08 17.03
C ALA A 46 -33.95 53.57 17.30
N GLU A 47 -34.37 52.80 16.29
CA GLU A 47 -34.49 51.37 16.39
C GLU A 47 -33.08 50.78 16.39
N PRO A 48 -32.61 50.15 17.52
CA PRO A 48 -31.28 49.58 17.52
C PRO A 48 -31.21 48.52 16.42
N LEU A 49 -30.30 48.75 15.47
CA LEU A 49 -29.92 47.68 14.50
C LEU A 49 -29.77 46.40 15.30
N PRO A 50 -30.43 45.28 14.86
CA PRO A 50 -30.21 44.02 15.50
C PRO A 50 -28.67 43.88 15.59
N PRO A 51 -28.11 43.49 16.74
CA PRO A 51 -26.66 43.40 16.89
C PRO A 51 -26.19 42.61 15.69
N GLU A 52 -25.21 43.18 14.95
CA GLU A 52 -24.51 42.39 13.90
C GLU A 52 -24.33 41.04 14.53
N GLU A 53 -25.13 40.07 14.11
CA GLU A 53 -24.85 38.67 14.39
C GLU A 53 -23.42 38.53 13.86
N LYS A 54 -22.44 38.76 14.77
CA LYS A 54 -21.08 38.36 14.50
C LYS A 54 -21.29 36.98 13.93
N THR A 55 -21.06 36.84 12.64
CA THR A 55 -21.10 35.58 11.96
C THR A 55 -20.11 34.77 12.78
N GLU A 56 -20.60 34.23 13.92
CA GLU A 56 -19.93 33.17 14.62
C GLU A 56 -19.82 32.17 13.50
N THR A 57 -18.65 32.17 12.89
CA THR A 57 -18.30 31.22 11.86
C THR A 57 -18.65 29.93 12.52
N ALA A 58 -19.87 29.46 12.20
CA ALA A 58 -20.67 28.65 13.08
C ALA A 58 -19.78 27.51 13.54
N PRO A 59 -19.60 27.25 14.85
CA PRO A 59 -18.74 26.18 15.36
C PRO A 59 -19.05 24.85 14.68
N GLU A 60 -20.24 24.75 14.11
CA GLU A 60 -20.70 23.67 13.24
C GLU A 60 -19.91 23.58 11.92
N LEU A 61 -19.64 24.70 11.21
CA LEU A 61 -18.86 24.71 9.97
C LEU A 61 -17.41 24.29 10.20
N GLU A 62 -16.78 24.75 11.29
CA GLU A 62 -15.44 24.28 11.65
C GLU A 62 -15.42 22.79 12.01
N SER A 63 -16.44 22.31 12.72
CA SER A 63 -16.56 20.89 13.07
C SER A 63 -16.72 20.01 11.82
N VAL A 64 -17.52 20.44 10.84
CA VAL A 64 -17.70 19.79 9.54
C VAL A 64 -16.38 19.82 8.74
N ARG A 65 -15.70 20.96 8.68
CA ARG A 65 -14.42 21.12 8.00
C ARG A 65 -13.35 20.20 8.61
N ARG A 66 -13.27 20.10 9.94
CA ARG A 66 -12.37 19.17 10.64
C ARG A 66 -12.70 17.71 10.34
N LYS A 67 -13.99 17.33 10.32
CA LYS A 67 -14.46 15.99 9.94
C LYS A 67 -14.05 15.63 8.51
N LEU A 68 -14.28 16.53 7.55
CA LEU A 68 -13.91 16.36 6.15
C LEU A 68 -12.39 16.24 5.95
N ARG A 69 -11.61 17.09 6.63
CA ARG A 69 -10.14 17.06 6.59
C ARG A 69 -9.61 15.73 7.16
N ARG A 70 -10.18 15.26 8.28
CA ARG A 70 -9.82 13.96 8.87
C ARG A 70 -10.17 12.80 7.94
N GLN A 71 -11.32 12.86 7.29
CA GLN A 71 -11.75 11.83 6.33
C GLN A 71 -10.82 11.81 5.10
N ARG A 72 -10.53 12.97 4.49
CA ARG A 72 -9.59 13.08 3.37
C ARG A 72 -8.20 12.55 3.74
N ARG A 73 -7.69 12.90 4.93
CA ARG A 73 -6.41 12.37 5.41
C ARG A 73 -6.41 10.86 5.55
N ARG A 74 -7.47 10.27 6.10
CA ARG A 74 -7.59 8.81 6.24
C ARG A 74 -7.66 8.11 4.88
N THR A 75 -8.43 8.63 3.94
CA THR A 75 -8.51 8.05 2.59
C THR A 75 -7.19 8.21 1.83
N ALA A 76 -6.47 9.32 2.00
CA ALA A 76 -5.14 9.50 1.42
C ALA A 76 -4.12 8.49 1.99
N ILE A 77 -4.09 8.30 3.32
CA ILE A 77 -3.21 7.30 3.96
C ILE A 77 -3.57 5.89 3.46
N LEU A 78 -4.86 5.55 3.38
CA LEU A 78 -5.30 4.26 2.83
C LEU A 78 -4.81 4.05 1.40
N ALA A 79 -4.96 5.05 0.54
CA ALA A 79 -4.51 4.98 -0.85
C ALA A 79 -2.98 4.80 -0.95
N VAL A 80 -2.20 5.52 -0.14
CA VAL A 80 -0.74 5.38 -0.09
C VAL A 80 -0.34 3.99 0.38
N CYS A 81 -0.95 3.49 1.46
CA CYS A 81 -0.65 2.14 1.96
C CYS A 81 -0.96 1.06 0.92
N LEU A 82 -2.09 1.16 0.22
CA LEU A 82 -2.44 0.22 -0.85
C LEU A 82 -1.49 0.33 -2.05
N ALA A 83 -1.11 1.55 -2.45
CA ALA A 83 -0.15 1.76 -3.52
C ALA A 83 1.22 1.16 -3.19
N LEU A 84 1.71 1.33 -1.95
CA LEU A 84 2.96 0.74 -1.49
C LEU A 84 2.88 -0.79 -1.42
N ALA A 85 1.77 -1.36 -0.94
CA ALA A 85 1.56 -2.80 -0.92
C ALA A 85 1.55 -3.39 -2.34
N LEU A 86 0.91 -2.72 -3.30
CA LEU A 86 0.92 -3.13 -4.70
C LEU A 86 2.30 -2.97 -5.35
N ALA A 87 3.02 -1.89 -5.03
CA ALA A 87 4.38 -1.67 -5.54
C ALA A 87 5.35 -2.75 -5.03
N THR A 88 5.27 -3.13 -3.74
CA THR A 88 6.09 -4.22 -3.19
C THR A 88 5.74 -5.58 -3.79
N ALA A 89 4.45 -5.86 -4.03
CA ALA A 89 4.01 -7.08 -4.69
C ALA A 89 4.48 -7.13 -6.16
N LEU A 90 4.38 -6.01 -6.88
CA LEU A 90 4.90 -5.91 -8.26
C LEU A 90 6.41 -6.10 -8.30
N PHE A 91 7.15 -5.46 -7.38
CA PHE A 91 8.59 -5.66 -7.25
C PHE A 91 8.94 -7.12 -6.96
N ALA A 92 8.19 -7.79 -6.08
CA ALA A 92 8.36 -9.21 -5.80
C ALA A 92 8.22 -10.06 -7.06
N ARG A 93 7.22 -9.78 -7.91
CA ARG A 93 6.99 -10.48 -9.18
C ARG A 93 8.09 -10.21 -10.20
N LEU A 94 8.49 -8.96 -10.38
CA LEU A 94 9.53 -8.59 -11.33
C LEU A 94 10.90 -9.18 -10.96
N THR A 95 11.17 -9.37 -9.68
CA THR A 95 12.43 -9.94 -9.17
C THR A 95 12.33 -11.43 -8.86
N GLU A 96 11.25 -12.11 -9.26
CA GLU A 96 11.11 -13.56 -9.13
C GLU A 96 12.15 -14.28 -9.98
N ARG A 97 12.84 -15.27 -9.39
CA ARG A 97 13.87 -16.03 -10.07
C ARG A 97 13.25 -17.15 -10.88
N HIS A 98 13.47 -17.13 -12.19
CA HIS A 98 13.08 -18.19 -13.10
C HIS A 98 14.30 -19.06 -13.41
N TYR A 99 14.38 -20.25 -12.82
CA TYR A 99 15.50 -21.16 -12.97
C TYR A 99 15.44 -21.88 -14.31
N PHE A 100 16.61 -22.09 -14.92
CA PHE A 100 16.71 -22.88 -16.15
C PHE A 100 16.61 -24.38 -15.81
N PRO A 101 15.83 -25.17 -16.59
CA PRO A 101 15.63 -26.59 -16.32
C PRO A 101 16.83 -27.44 -16.72
N GLU A 102 17.63 -26.99 -17.69
CA GLU A 102 18.77 -27.75 -18.25
C GLU A 102 19.97 -26.82 -18.44
N PRO A 103 21.22 -27.37 -18.29
CA PRO A 103 22.44 -26.59 -18.54
C PRO A 103 22.72 -26.38 -20.03
N LYS A 104 22.10 -27.21 -20.91
CA LYS A 104 22.39 -27.24 -22.34
C LYS A 104 22.05 -25.94 -23.03
N GLY A 105 23.06 -25.27 -23.62
CA GLY A 105 22.86 -23.95 -24.26
C GLY A 105 22.77 -22.77 -23.28
N VAL A 106 22.84 -23.02 -21.98
CA VAL A 106 22.77 -21.97 -20.91
C VAL A 106 24.13 -21.76 -20.27
N VAL A 107 24.87 -22.86 -20.00
CA VAL A 107 26.18 -22.84 -19.34
C VAL A 107 27.18 -23.61 -20.22
N SER A 108 28.31 -23.00 -20.45
CA SER A 108 29.47 -23.64 -21.10
C SER A 108 30.71 -23.48 -20.22
N VAL A 109 31.49 -24.56 -20.13
CA VAL A 109 32.76 -24.59 -19.41
C VAL A 109 33.88 -24.31 -20.40
N VAL A 110 34.62 -23.23 -20.22
CA VAL A 110 35.72 -22.85 -21.08
C VAL A 110 37.01 -22.84 -20.24
N SER A 111 38.06 -23.53 -20.76
CA SER A 111 39.38 -23.50 -20.16
C SER A 111 40.10 -22.21 -20.59
N GLU A 112 40.59 -21.45 -19.66
CA GLU A 112 41.33 -20.21 -19.95
C GLU A 112 42.75 -20.52 -20.47
N PRO A 113 43.10 -20.05 -21.67
CA PRO A 113 44.41 -20.32 -22.20
C PRO A 113 45.47 -19.56 -21.40
N GLY A 114 46.33 -20.27 -20.66
CA GLY A 114 47.47 -19.73 -19.93
C GLY A 114 47.38 -19.79 -18.40
N SER A 115 46.25 -19.85 -17.78
CA SER A 115 46.08 -19.94 -16.31
C SER A 115 45.71 -21.33 -15.81
N GLY A 116 45.35 -22.27 -16.71
CA GLY A 116 44.80 -23.57 -16.31
C GLY A 116 43.47 -23.50 -15.57
N GLY A 117 42.93 -22.30 -15.41
CA GLY A 117 41.63 -22.02 -14.78
C GLY A 117 40.48 -22.39 -15.71
N LYS A 118 39.35 -22.75 -15.13
CA LYS A 118 38.07 -22.92 -15.85
C LYS A 118 37.20 -21.70 -15.60
N VAL A 119 36.50 -21.26 -16.63
CA VAL A 119 35.53 -20.15 -16.56
C VAL A 119 34.20 -20.70 -17.05
N LEU A 120 33.15 -20.38 -16.32
CA LEU A 120 31.76 -20.60 -16.71
C LEU A 120 31.32 -19.41 -17.57
N ARG A 121 30.93 -19.73 -18.81
CA ARG A 121 30.34 -18.74 -19.71
C ARG A 121 28.85 -19.03 -19.84
N PHE A 122 28.04 -17.99 -19.66
CA PHE A 122 26.59 -18.07 -19.68
C PHE A 122 26.00 -17.51 -20.97
N ALA A 123 24.84 -18.04 -21.34
CA ALA A 123 24.06 -17.48 -22.44
C ALA A 123 23.54 -16.05 -22.11
N GLY A 124 23.30 -15.24 -23.15
CA GLY A 124 22.92 -13.84 -22.98
C GLY A 124 21.55 -13.58 -22.33
N ASN A 125 20.81 -14.63 -22.04
CA ASN A 125 19.53 -14.55 -21.31
C ASN A 125 19.66 -14.88 -19.81
N VAL A 126 20.87 -15.20 -19.32
CA VAL A 126 21.15 -15.44 -17.90
C VAL A 126 21.37 -14.11 -17.21
N THR A 127 20.70 -13.91 -16.07
CA THR A 127 20.82 -12.67 -15.29
C THR A 127 21.47 -12.90 -13.92
N GLY A 128 21.52 -14.15 -13.44
CA GLY A 128 22.17 -14.47 -12.19
C GLY A 128 22.53 -15.94 -12.05
N ALA A 129 23.52 -16.21 -11.21
CA ALA A 129 23.95 -17.53 -10.83
C ALA A 129 24.33 -17.56 -9.35
N GLU A 130 24.13 -18.68 -8.71
CA GLU A 130 24.49 -18.92 -7.30
C GLU A 130 25.20 -20.25 -7.17
N VAL A 131 26.25 -20.27 -6.36
CA VAL A 131 27.05 -21.44 -6.10
C VAL A 131 26.90 -21.83 -4.63
N SER A 132 26.50 -23.06 -4.37
CA SER A 132 26.46 -23.65 -3.03
C SER A 132 27.46 -24.81 -2.90
N TYR A 133 28.16 -24.83 -1.77
CA TYR A 133 29.16 -25.85 -1.47
C TYR A 133 28.61 -26.84 -0.46
N GLN A 134 28.76 -28.13 -0.72
CA GLN A 134 28.38 -29.18 0.22
C GLN A 134 29.53 -30.19 0.34
N LYS A 135 29.73 -30.70 1.55
CA LYS A 135 30.66 -31.80 1.79
C LYS A 135 30.02 -33.11 1.31
N ALA A 136 30.68 -33.79 0.43
CA ALA A 136 30.29 -35.16 0.04
C ALA A 136 30.70 -36.17 1.12
N GLU A 137 29.97 -37.26 1.25
CA GLU A 137 30.23 -38.33 2.23
C GLU A 137 31.63 -38.97 2.07
N GLY A 138 32.28 -38.83 0.91
CA GLY A 138 33.65 -39.31 0.62
C GLY A 138 34.78 -38.31 0.92
N GLY A 139 34.51 -37.16 1.57
CA GLY A 139 35.53 -36.16 1.92
C GLY A 139 35.85 -35.14 0.81
N GLY A 140 35.19 -35.21 -0.34
CA GLY A 140 35.26 -34.25 -1.43
C GLY A 140 34.29 -33.05 -1.20
N SER A 141 34.42 -32.02 -2.03
CA SER A 141 33.48 -30.92 -2.07
C SER A 141 32.61 -30.98 -3.33
N ALA A 142 31.31 -31.21 -3.17
CA ALA A 142 30.34 -31.08 -4.24
C ALA A 142 29.89 -29.63 -4.33
N VAL A 143 29.82 -29.10 -5.53
CA VAL A 143 29.42 -27.73 -5.83
C VAL A 143 28.16 -27.76 -6.68
N PHE A 144 27.14 -27.02 -6.25
CA PHE A 144 25.87 -26.92 -6.95
C PHE A 144 25.72 -25.51 -7.53
N LEU A 145 25.56 -25.43 -8.82
CA LEU A 145 25.36 -24.22 -9.60
C LEU A 145 23.90 -24.09 -9.98
N SER A 146 23.25 -23.07 -9.48
CA SER A 146 21.89 -22.67 -9.89
C SER A 146 21.96 -21.42 -10.75
N VAL A 147 21.24 -21.42 -11.87
CA VAL A 147 21.24 -20.33 -12.85
C VAL A 147 19.82 -19.89 -13.12
N TRP A 148 19.58 -18.56 -13.13
CA TRP A 148 18.24 -18.00 -13.32
C TRP A 148 18.25 -16.72 -14.14
N TRP A 149 17.07 -16.30 -14.50
CA TRP A 149 16.78 -14.96 -15.02
C TRP A 149 15.64 -14.32 -14.23
N THR A 150 15.56 -12.97 -14.24
CA THR A 150 14.44 -12.22 -13.67
C THR A 150 13.91 -11.24 -14.70
N GLU A 151 12.61 -10.91 -14.60
CA GLU A 151 12.03 -9.89 -15.49
C GLU A 151 12.64 -8.51 -15.23
N TRP A 152 12.98 -8.21 -13.98
CA TRP A 152 13.64 -6.97 -13.59
C TRP A 152 14.97 -6.78 -14.32
N ASP A 153 15.84 -7.77 -14.26
CA ASP A 153 17.17 -7.69 -14.88
C ASP A 153 17.07 -7.63 -16.41
N ARG A 154 16.09 -8.32 -17.00
CA ARG A 154 15.83 -8.24 -18.44
C ARG A 154 15.38 -6.84 -18.87
N LEU A 155 14.52 -6.18 -18.08
CA LEU A 155 14.07 -4.81 -18.37
C LEU A 155 15.21 -3.79 -18.32
N PHE A 156 16.18 -3.99 -17.44
CA PHE A 156 17.34 -3.08 -17.30
C PHE A 156 18.56 -3.54 -18.09
N GLY A 157 18.49 -4.66 -18.84
CA GLY A 157 19.57 -5.17 -19.65
C GLY A 157 20.72 -5.77 -18.85
N ASN A 158 20.49 -6.15 -17.60
CA ASN A 158 21.50 -6.80 -16.77
C ASN A 158 21.64 -8.26 -17.20
N THR A 159 22.83 -8.66 -17.62
CA THR A 159 23.14 -10.04 -18.00
C THR A 159 24.44 -10.48 -17.34
N LEU A 160 24.48 -11.75 -16.93
CA LEU A 160 25.68 -12.40 -16.42
C LEU A 160 26.34 -13.16 -17.57
N SER A 161 27.51 -12.71 -18.03
CA SER A 161 28.20 -13.35 -19.15
C SER A 161 29.21 -14.40 -18.71
N GLU A 162 29.99 -14.16 -17.67
CA GLU A 162 31.06 -15.05 -17.23
C GLU A 162 31.20 -15.04 -15.70
N MET A 163 31.63 -16.19 -15.16
CA MET A 163 31.97 -16.35 -13.74
C MET A 163 33.14 -17.33 -13.62
N PRO A 164 34.10 -17.08 -12.70
CA PRO A 164 35.16 -18.06 -12.44
C PRO A 164 34.54 -19.38 -12.00
N ALA A 165 35.06 -20.49 -12.52
CA ALA A 165 34.57 -21.82 -12.17
C ALA A 165 34.81 -22.06 -10.67
N PRO A 166 33.82 -22.57 -9.95
CA PRO A 166 33.97 -22.89 -8.54
C PRO A 166 34.96 -24.02 -8.34
N LEU A 167 35.74 -23.94 -7.27
CA LEU A 167 36.70 -24.96 -6.88
C LEU A 167 35.96 -26.12 -6.19
N GLY A 168 35.94 -27.28 -6.80
CA GLY A 168 35.31 -28.48 -6.24
C GLY A 168 35.68 -29.75 -7.01
N SER A 169 35.54 -30.88 -6.38
CA SER A 169 35.80 -32.19 -6.98
C SER A 169 34.73 -32.60 -7.99
N ALA A 170 33.50 -32.14 -7.78
CA ALA A 170 32.38 -32.32 -8.71
C ALA A 170 31.53 -31.03 -8.74
N VAL A 171 31.05 -30.64 -9.92
CA VAL A 171 30.15 -29.49 -10.10
C VAL A 171 28.88 -29.96 -10.78
N TYR A 172 27.77 -29.74 -10.12
CA TYR A 172 26.44 -30.08 -10.56
C TYR A 172 25.67 -28.83 -10.95
N PHE A 173 24.86 -28.93 -11.97
CA PHE A 173 23.83 -27.95 -12.30
C PHE A 173 22.54 -28.30 -11.56
N SER A 174 22.05 -27.38 -10.73
CA SER A 174 20.83 -27.58 -9.96
C SER A 174 19.69 -26.76 -10.57
N PRO A 175 18.70 -27.40 -11.22
CA PRO A 175 17.59 -26.70 -11.87
C PRO A 175 16.55 -26.14 -10.90
N ASN A 176 16.62 -26.48 -9.63
CA ASN A 176 15.69 -26.04 -8.58
C ASN A 176 14.18 -26.22 -8.91
N ASN A 177 13.87 -27.18 -9.80
CA ASN A 177 12.50 -27.48 -10.23
C ASN A 177 11.97 -28.80 -9.66
N GLY A 178 12.76 -29.48 -8.83
CA GLY A 178 12.44 -30.81 -8.28
C GLY A 178 12.94 -31.98 -9.13
N THR A 179 13.63 -31.71 -10.25
CA THR A 179 14.37 -32.73 -11.00
C THR A 179 15.77 -32.90 -10.41
N ASP A 180 16.40 -34.03 -10.77
CA ASP A 180 17.76 -34.39 -10.33
C ASP A 180 18.80 -33.39 -10.82
N ASP A 181 19.85 -33.18 -10.02
CA ASP A 181 20.97 -32.34 -10.40
C ASP A 181 21.80 -33.02 -11.51
N ILE A 182 22.30 -32.22 -12.45
CA ILE A 182 23.01 -32.68 -13.63
C ILE A 182 24.50 -32.43 -13.45
N LEU A 183 25.34 -33.50 -13.50
CA LEU A 183 26.79 -33.36 -13.42
C LEU A 183 27.32 -32.57 -14.62
N LEU A 184 27.99 -31.44 -14.37
CA LEU A 184 28.68 -30.64 -15.40
C LEU A 184 30.10 -31.13 -15.65
N TRP A 185 30.87 -31.37 -14.57
CA TRP A 185 32.21 -31.97 -14.63
C TRP A 185 32.64 -32.52 -13.25
N GLY A 186 33.64 -33.42 -13.25
CA GLY A 186 34.17 -34.08 -12.06
C GLY A 186 33.69 -35.53 -11.93
N GLU A 187 34.02 -36.15 -10.81
CA GLU A 187 33.54 -37.47 -10.47
C GLU A 187 32.19 -37.38 -9.78
N ASP A 188 31.23 -38.21 -10.19
CA ASP A 188 29.91 -38.22 -9.56
C ASP A 188 30.00 -38.69 -8.10
N GLN A 189 29.83 -37.77 -7.18
CA GLN A 189 29.89 -38.00 -5.74
C GLN A 189 28.51 -38.19 -5.11
N ALA A 190 27.45 -38.06 -5.87
CA ALA A 190 26.07 -38.20 -5.42
C ALA A 190 25.26 -39.09 -6.42
N PRO A 191 25.65 -40.37 -6.60
CA PRO A 191 24.91 -41.24 -7.48
C PRO A 191 23.52 -41.51 -6.92
N GLY A 192 22.48 -40.98 -7.56
CA GLY A 192 21.09 -41.13 -7.16
C GLY A 192 20.31 -39.85 -6.93
N GLY A 193 20.87 -38.76 -7.36
CA GLY A 193 20.17 -37.44 -7.36
C GLY A 193 20.54 -36.53 -6.20
N GLY A 194 20.51 -35.28 -6.50
CA GLY A 194 20.92 -34.21 -5.61
C GLY A 194 20.05 -34.03 -4.38
N ILE A 195 20.51 -33.20 -3.50
CA ILE A 195 19.81 -32.87 -2.24
C ILE A 195 18.56 -32.06 -2.55
N ILE A 196 17.40 -32.66 -2.34
CA ILE A 196 16.14 -31.94 -2.34
C ILE A 196 16.15 -30.96 -1.18
N SER A 197 16.30 -29.66 -1.47
CA SER A 197 16.22 -28.63 -0.43
C SER A 197 14.78 -28.50 0.07
N LEU A 198 14.53 -28.97 1.30
CA LEU A 198 13.24 -28.86 2.02
C LEU A 198 12.77 -27.44 2.39
N PRO A 199 13.58 -26.33 2.28
CA PRO A 199 13.11 -24.99 2.62
C PRO A 199 11.88 -24.51 1.83
N ARG A 200 11.54 -25.16 0.74
CA ARG A 200 10.42 -24.79 -0.15
C ARG A 200 9.06 -24.75 0.52
N LEU A 201 8.85 -25.56 1.56
CA LEU A 201 7.59 -25.68 2.28
C LEU A 201 7.50 -24.78 3.53
N ALA A 202 8.58 -24.10 3.92
CA ALA A 202 8.57 -23.30 5.16
C ALA A 202 7.52 -22.21 5.18
N LEU A 203 7.27 -21.54 4.03
CA LEU A 203 6.25 -20.49 3.93
C LEU A 203 4.84 -21.06 4.08
N VAL A 204 4.59 -22.28 3.62
CA VAL A 204 3.31 -22.99 3.81
C VAL A 204 3.00 -23.18 5.31
N TYR A 205 4.01 -23.50 6.13
CA TYR A 205 3.80 -23.61 7.59
C TYR A 205 3.39 -22.27 8.21
N TYR A 206 4.01 -21.18 7.79
CA TYR A 206 3.63 -19.85 8.27
C TYR A 206 2.24 -19.46 7.78
N ALA A 207 1.84 -19.82 6.54
CA ALA A 207 0.48 -19.61 6.04
C ALA A 207 -0.55 -20.37 6.87
N VAL A 208 -0.30 -21.67 7.15
CA VAL A 208 -1.19 -22.50 7.99
C VAL A 208 -1.30 -21.92 9.40
N LEU A 209 -0.19 -21.50 10.00
CA LEU A 209 -0.18 -20.88 11.31
C LEU A 209 -0.97 -19.58 11.33
N ALA A 210 -0.78 -18.73 10.32
CA ALA A 210 -1.53 -17.48 10.18
C ALA A 210 -3.02 -17.73 9.96
N LEU A 211 -3.39 -18.75 9.18
CA LEU A 211 -4.79 -19.14 8.97
C LEU A 211 -5.45 -19.64 10.26
N ALA A 212 -4.75 -20.48 11.02
CA ALA A 212 -5.20 -20.95 12.34
C ALA A 212 -5.38 -19.78 13.31
N ALA A 213 -4.41 -18.87 13.38
CA ALA A 213 -4.48 -17.67 14.23
C ALA A 213 -5.67 -16.77 13.82
N LEU A 214 -5.89 -16.59 12.51
CA LEU A 214 -7.02 -15.82 11.98
C LEU A 214 -8.36 -16.47 12.39
N ALA A 215 -8.47 -17.78 12.27
CA ALA A 215 -9.68 -18.53 12.65
C ALA A 215 -9.97 -18.38 14.15
N VAL A 216 -8.97 -18.60 15.01
CA VAL A 216 -9.12 -18.49 16.47
C VAL A 216 -9.49 -17.06 16.88
N LEU A 217 -8.75 -16.05 16.39
CA LEU A 217 -9.03 -14.64 16.70
C LEU A 217 -10.37 -14.19 16.14
N GLY A 218 -10.75 -14.69 14.96
CA GLY A 218 -12.05 -14.41 14.34
C GLY A 218 -13.21 -14.96 15.15
N ILE A 219 -13.13 -16.24 15.59
CA ILE A 219 -14.13 -16.88 16.44
C ILE A 219 -14.25 -16.14 17.77
N LEU A 220 -13.12 -15.83 18.42
CA LEU A 220 -13.10 -15.08 19.68
C LEU A 220 -13.68 -13.68 19.52
N ALA A 221 -13.37 -12.98 18.42
CA ALA A 221 -13.91 -11.66 18.13
C ALA A 221 -15.44 -11.69 17.91
N LEU A 222 -15.97 -12.75 17.31
CA LEU A 222 -17.40 -12.97 17.13
C LEU A 222 -18.09 -13.34 18.46
N ALA A 223 -17.53 -14.26 19.23
CA ALA A 223 -18.05 -14.69 20.51
C ALA A 223 -18.07 -13.55 21.55
N LEU A 224 -17.00 -12.76 21.58
CA LEU A 224 -16.82 -11.67 22.54
C LEU A 224 -17.21 -10.28 21.98
N ARG A 225 -17.95 -10.23 20.88
CA ARG A 225 -18.32 -8.95 20.21
C ARG A 225 -19.02 -7.94 21.10
N LYS A 226 -19.77 -8.42 22.11
CA LYS A 226 -20.50 -7.59 23.08
C LYS A 226 -19.64 -7.13 24.26
N ARG A 227 -18.44 -7.72 24.44
CA ARG A 227 -17.50 -7.39 25.50
C ARG A 227 -16.55 -6.25 25.11
N LYS A 228 -15.95 -5.58 26.10
CA LYS A 228 -14.98 -4.48 25.88
C LYS A 228 -13.76 -4.89 25.05
N CYS A 229 -13.37 -6.17 25.08
CA CYS A 229 -12.26 -6.72 24.32
C CYS A 229 -12.59 -7.05 22.85
N GLY A 230 -13.86 -7.13 22.44
CA GLY A 230 -14.27 -7.49 21.10
C GLY A 230 -13.63 -6.63 19.99
N PRO A 231 -13.63 -5.29 20.09
CA PRO A 231 -12.97 -4.43 19.07
C PRO A 231 -11.46 -4.64 18.98
N TRP A 232 -10.79 -4.95 20.10
CA TRP A 232 -9.36 -5.23 20.11
C TRP A 232 -9.03 -6.57 19.44
N LEU A 233 -9.79 -7.62 19.73
CA LEU A 233 -9.66 -8.93 19.10
C LEU A 233 -9.87 -8.86 17.59
N ARG A 234 -10.86 -8.07 17.14
CA ARG A 234 -11.09 -7.85 15.71
C ARG A 234 -9.89 -7.18 15.02
N ARG A 235 -9.28 -6.20 15.67
CA ARG A 235 -8.06 -5.55 15.15
C ARG A 235 -6.86 -6.48 15.14
N ALA A 236 -6.71 -7.31 16.19
CA ALA A 236 -5.68 -8.34 16.27
C ALA A 236 -5.81 -9.38 15.14
N ALA A 237 -7.04 -9.77 14.78
CA ALA A 237 -7.31 -10.70 13.68
C ALA A 237 -6.90 -10.13 12.31
N LEU A 238 -6.78 -8.81 12.16
CA LEU A 238 -6.30 -8.20 10.92
C LEU A 238 -4.79 -8.43 10.68
N VAL A 239 -4.01 -8.78 11.71
CA VAL A 239 -2.56 -9.07 11.55
C VAL A 239 -2.35 -10.33 10.71
N PRO A 240 -2.87 -11.51 11.11
CA PRO A 240 -2.73 -12.71 10.27
C PRO A 240 -3.46 -12.56 8.93
N ALA A 241 -4.55 -11.80 8.85
CA ALA A 241 -5.21 -11.50 7.57
C ALA A 241 -4.30 -10.69 6.63
N ALA A 242 -3.58 -9.68 7.14
CA ALA A 242 -2.62 -8.89 6.36
C ALA A 242 -1.46 -9.75 5.87
N TYR A 243 -0.96 -10.68 6.70
CA TYR A 243 0.08 -11.64 6.31
C TYR A 243 -0.39 -12.54 5.16
N LEU A 244 -1.55 -13.18 5.29
CA LEU A 244 -2.09 -14.07 4.24
C LEU A 244 -2.37 -13.33 2.92
N LEU A 245 -2.88 -12.10 3.00
CA LEU A 245 -3.06 -11.25 1.81
C LEU A 245 -1.70 -10.86 1.21
N GLY A 246 -0.70 -10.56 2.02
CA GLY A 246 0.66 -10.28 1.59
C GLY A 246 1.28 -11.48 0.88
N GLU A 247 1.15 -12.68 1.45
CA GLU A 247 1.60 -13.92 0.86
C GLU A 247 0.91 -14.20 -0.49
N LEU A 248 -0.40 -14.03 -0.56
CA LEU A 248 -1.17 -14.19 -1.80
C LEU A 248 -0.73 -13.17 -2.89
N LEU A 249 -0.41 -11.95 -2.52
CA LEU A 249 0.05 -10.92 -3.47
C LEU A 249 1.48 -11.19 -3.97
N VAL A 250 2.37 -11.65 -3.09
CA VAL A 250 3.79 -11.90 -3.42
C VAL A 250 3.97 -13.22 -4.17
N LEU A 251 3.45 -14.33 -3.65
CA LEU A 251 3.63 -15.68 -4.22
C LEU A 251 2.49 -16.09 -5.16
N GLY A 252 1.32 -15.45 -5.05
CA GLY A 252 0.12 -15.89 -5.77
C GLY A 252 -0.46 -17.16 -5.15
N VAL A 253 -0.96 -18.04 -6.01
CA VAL A 253 -1.54 -19.34 -5.60
C VAL A 253 -0.44 -20.38 -5.36
N ASN A 254 0.73 -20.20 -5.96
CA ASN A 254 1.89 -21.08 -5.77
C ASN A 254 2.64 -20.68 -4.50
N THR A 255 2.54 -21.52 -3.47
CA THR A 255 3.20 -21.31 -2.17
C THR A 255 4.64 -21.82 -2.12
N VAL A 256 5.19 -22.27 -3.25
CA VAL A 256 6.57 -22.78 -3.35
C VAL A 256 7.54 -21.61 -3.52
N SER A 257 8.45 -21.44 -2.57
CA SER A 257 9.50 -20.42 -2.62
C SER A 257 10.88 -21.06 -2.85
N TYR A 258 11.62 -20.53 -3.80
CA TYR A 258 13.02 -20.88 -4.04
C TYR A 258 14.00 -19.92 -3.35
N SER A 259 13.51 -18.80 -2.81
CA SER A 259 14.28 -17.76 -2.14
C SER A 259 13.60 -17.37 -0.81
N LEU A 260 13.58 -18.31 0.14
CA LEU A 260 12.84 -18.19 1.41
C LEU A 260 13.02 -16.83 2.10
N ALA A 261 14.27 -16.39 2.31
CA ALA A 261 14.56 -15.16 3.03
C ALA A 261 14.03 -13.91 2.30
N ARG A 262 14.19 -13.85 0.98
CA ARG A 262 13.68 -12.77 0.12
C ARG A 262 12.16 -12.72 0.16
N ASP A 263 11.51 -13.85 -0.12
CA ASP A 263 10.06 -13.91 -0.25
C ASP A 263 9.38 -13.66 1.10
N PHE A 264 9.91 -14.20 2.18
CA PHE A 264 9.43 -13.92 3.53
C PHE A 264 9.55 -12.43 3.88
N ALA A 265 10.69 -11.80 3.57
CA ALA A 265 10.88 -10.37 3.79
C ALA A 265 9.87 -9.52 2.99
N LEU A 266 9.64 -9.85 1.71
CA LEU A 266 8.68 -9.15 0.86
C LEU A 266 7.23 -9.35 1.33
N ILE A 267 6.86 -10.54 1.81
CA ILE A 267 5.56 -10.80 2.43
C ILE A 267 5.37 -9.93 3.67
N LEU A 268 6.37 -9.86 4.55
CA LEU A 268 6.30 -9.03 5.76
C LEU A 268 6.18 -7.54 5.44
N VAL A 269 6.95 -7.04 4.46
CA VAL A 269 6.88 -5.63 4.03
C VAL A 269 5.50 -5.33 3.42
N THR A 270 4.98 -6.23 2.59
CA THR A 270 3.63 -6.08 2.01
C THR A 270 2.57 -6.09 3.11
N ALA A 271 2.66 -7.01 4.07
CA ALA A 271 1.76 -7.10 5.22
C ALA A 271 1.82 -5.84 6.11
N LEU A 272 3.02 -5.25 6.28
CA LEU A 272 3.22 -4.00 7.02
C LEU A 272 2.42 -2.83 6.42
N PHE A 273 2.29 -2.77 5.11
CA PHE A 273 1.44 -1.76 4.43
C PHE A 273 -0.03 -2.16 4.41
N LEU A 274 -0.35 -3.45 4.27
CA LEU A 274 -1.74 -3.94 4.26
C LEU A 274 -2.42 -3.79 5.63
N TYR A 275 -1.71 -4.02 6.73
CA TYR A 275 -2.30 -3.94 8.06
C TYR A 275 -2.92 -2.56 8.39
N PRO A 276 -2.23 -1.43 8.26
CA PRO A 276 -2.85 -0.12 8.47
C PRO A 276 -3.95 0.19 7.44
N ALA A 277 -3.85 -0.32 6.21
CA ALA A 277 -4.91 -0.20 5.21
C ALA A 277 -6.19 -0.91 5.67
N LEU A 278 -6.08 -2.16 6.15
CA LEU A 278 -7.21 -2.92 6.69
C LEU A 278 -7.82 -2.26 7.93
N LEU A 279 -6.97 -1.74 8.85
CA LEU A 279 -7.44 -0.99 10.01
C LEU A 279 -8.23 0.26 9.62
N LEU A 280 -7.73 1.03 8.66
CA LEU A 280 -8.42 2.23 8.17
C LEU A 280 -9.72 1.89 7.45
N ALA A 281 -9.73 0.84 6.64
CA ALA A 281 -10.93 0.34 5.98
C ALA A 281 -12.00 -0.08 6.99
N ASP A 282 -11.60 -0.79 8.08
CA ASP A 282 -12.49 -1.18 9.17
C ASP A 282 -13.08 0.02 9.90
N VAL A 283 -12.27 1.04 10.20
CA VAL A 283 -12.73 2.29 10.83
C VAL A 283 -13.71 3.02 9.93
N ILE A 284 -13.40 3.18 8.65
CA ILE A 284 -14.26 3.87 7.67
C ILE A 284 -15.59 3.11 7.53
N ARG A 285 -15.55 1.78 7.45
CA ARG A 285 -16.75 0.94 7.36
C ARG A 285 -17.65 1.09 8.59
N THR A 286 -17.06 1.06 9.77
CA THR A 286 -17.80 1.20 11.05
C THR A 286 -18.42 2.59 11.20
N GLU A 287 -17.71 3.65 10.82
CA GLU A 287 -18.25 5.01 10.81
C GLU A 287 -19.41 5.17 9.80
N ARG A 288 -19.31 4.54 8.63
CA ARG A 288 -20.39 4.54 7.63
C ARG A 288 -21.62 3.79 8.13
N GLN A 289 -21.44 2.66 8.81
CA GLN A 289 -22.56 1.89 9.38
C GLN A 289 -23.28 2.68 10.49
N ARG A 290 -22.55 3.36 11.37
CA ARG A 290 -23.14 4.21 12.42
C ARG A 290 -23.96 5.36 11.87
N ARG A 291 -23.60 5.92 10.70
CA ARG A 291 -24.35 7.00 10.03
C ARG A 291 -25.62 6.52 9.34
N LYS A 292 -25.73 5.21 9.05
CA LYS A 292 -26.92 4.62 8.38
C LYS A 292 -27.98 4.13 9.35
N LEU A 293 -27.66 4.01 10.63
CA LEU A 293 -28.67 3.74 11.65
C LEU A 293 -29.42 5.06 11.91
N PRO A 294 -30.72 5.16 11.60
CA PRO A 294 -31.51 6.33 11.93
C PRO A 294 -31.48 6.48 13.45
N GLU A 295 -31.37 7.74 13.93
CA GLU A 295 -31.68 8.10 15.30
C GLU A 295 -33.18 7.84 15.54
N THR A 296 -33.53 6.57 15.71
CA THR A 296 -34.83 6.19 16.24
C THR A 296 -34.69 6.17 17.76
N LEU A 297 -34.94 7.32 18.35
CA LEU A 297 -35.52 7.49 19.70
C LEU A 297 -35.99 8.94 19.83
#